data_1db1f71b15d7dc6b0bcc0d9170c6becf
#
_entry.id   1db1f71b15d7dc6b0bcc0d9170c6becf
#
_cell.length_a   1.000
_cell.length_b   1.000
_cell.length_c   1.000
_cell.angle_alpha   90.00
_cell.angle_beta   90.00
_cell.angle_gamma   90.00
#
_symmetry.space_group_name_H-M   'P 1'
#
loop_
_entity.id
_entity.type
_entity.pdbx_description
1 polymer ?
#
loop_
_entity_poly.entity_id
_entity_poly.type
_entity_poly.pdbx_seq_one_letter_code
_entity_poly.pdbx_strand_id
1 'polypeptide(L)'
;MGDYYEVLGINKGATESEIKKAYRTLSLKYHPDRNPNTEATTKFQEINEAYETLGDSALRKQYDMKGSIPEGMQFGGGGGVGEQFQDLNHIFNMMFSGMPGMQGMQGMQGSHPHVNVFQHGQPANVRSQFHFSNQLKPINKQIELTMEQCYNGCVHSIVIERTIVSNNVTETVTETETETVYVNIPCGVNTGETVILSEKGNIVNSRKGPVHIQIRVINSDIFIRDGIDLIYKKTIPLKDALCGFTIEINHLNGKKFALNNSSNPSIIKPNFKKIIPSLGMKRENTTGNLIVIFDVEFPELLSREQIDLLKTALS
;
A
#
# COMPACT_ATOMS: atom_id res chain seq x y z
N MET A 1 2.93 38.73 -1.29
CA MET A 1 2.78 37.34 -0.80
C MET A 1 2.59 37.41 0.70
N GLY A 2 1.51 36.86 1.22
CA GLY A 2 1.25 36.84 2.67
C GLY A 2 2.25 35.98 3.41
N ASP A 3 2.50 36.29 4.68
CA ASP A 3 3.33 35.48 5.57
C ASP A 3 2.65 34.09 5.74
N TYR A 4 3.36 32.99 5.50
CA TYR A 4 2.80 31.63 5.61
C TYR A 4 2.26 31.32 7.02
N TYR A 5 2.78 31.96 8.05
CA TYR A 5 2.22 31.87 9.40
C TYR A 5 0.84 32.52 9.50
N GLU A 6 0.64 33.66 8.82
CA GLU A 6 -0.66 34.34 8.74
C GLU A 6 -1.66 33.53 7.92
N VAL A 7 -1.24 32.90 6.83
CA VAL A 7 -2.09 32.03 6.00
C VAL A 7 -2.65 30.86 6.81
N LEU A 8 -1.83 30.26 7.67
CA LEU A 8 -2.24 29.18 8.57
C LEU A 8 -2.89 29.69 9.86
N GLY A 9 -2.89 31.01 10.13
CA GLY A 9 -3.46 31.60 11.35
C GLY A 9 -2.73 31.19 12.63
N ILE A 10 -1.40 31.03 12.58
CA ILE A 10 -0.55 30.60 13.68
C ILE A 10 0.59 31.59 13.93
N ASN A 11 1.21 31.55 15.11
CA ASN A 11 2.37 32.37 15.44
C ASN A 11 3.68 31.79 14.89
N LYS A 12 4.70 32.66 14.65
CA LYS A 12 6.04 32.24 14.19
C LYS A 12 6.74 31.24 15.13
N GLY A 13 6.35 31.19 16.41
CA GLY A 13 6.84 30.25 17.40
C GLY A 13 6.03 28.92 17.48
N ALA A 14 5.05 28.69 16.60
CA ALA A 14 4.20 27.52 16.65
C ALA A 14 5.01 26.22 16.51
N THR A 15 4.59 25.21 17.28
CA THR A 15 5.17 23.85 17.21
C THR A 15 4.71 23.13 15.93
N GLU A 16 5.43 22.10 15.52
CA GLU A 16 5.07 21.26 14.37
C GLU A 16 3.66 20.68 14.51
N SER A 17 3.25 20.33 15.72
CA SER A 17 1.93 19.80 16.01
C SER A 17 0.82 20.86 15.82
N GLU A 18 1.09 22.12 16.15
CA GLU A 18 0.16 23.24 15.94
C GLU A 18 0.03 23.59 14.46
N ILE A 19 1.13 23.59 13.70
CA ILE A 19 1.13 23.75 12.25
C ILE A 19 0.27 22.68 11.59
N LYS A 20 0.45 21.41 11.97
CA LYS A 20 -0.30 20.28 11.45
C LYS A 20 -1.79 20.33 11.78
N LYS A 21 -2.12 20.81 12.99
CA LYS A 21 -3.51 21.01 13.44
C LYS A 21 -4.20 22.12 12.67
N ALA A 22 -3.53 23.27 12.49
CA ALA A 22 -4.03 24.40 11.74
C ALA A 22 -4.30 24.03 10.27
N TYR A 23 -3.35 23.36 9.63
CA TYR A 23 -3.50 22.85 8.27
C TYR A 23 -4.73 21.94 8.12
N ARG A 24 -4.89 20.93 9.00
CA ARG A 24 -6.05 20.03 8.94
C ARG A 24 -7.38 20.77 9.07
N THR A 25 -7.46 21.75 9.95
CA THR A 25 -8.66 22.51 10.16
C THR A 25 -9.02 23.37 8.94
N LEU A 26 -8.03 24.05 8.38
CA LEU A 26 -8.22 24.93 7.23
C LEU A 26 -8.44 24.16 5.92
N SER A 27 -7.74 23.08 5.71
CA SER A 27 -7.92 22.21 4.53
C SER A 27 -9.30 21.58 4.47
N LEU A 28 -9.88 21.17 5.62
CA LEU A 28 -11.27 20.69 5.69
C LEU A 28 -12.29 21.79 5.45
N LYS A 29 -12.01 23.03 5.88
CA LYS A 29 -12.89 24.19 5.71
C LYS A 29 -12.94 24.67 4.27
N TYR A 30 -11.81 24.67 3.56
CA TYR A 30 -11.68 25.19 2.20
C TYR A 30 -11.55 24.08 1.15
N HIS A 31 -11.87 22.82 1.50
CA HIS A 31 -11.84 21.71 0.57
C HIS A 31 -12.78 21.93 -0.63
N PRO A 32 -12.31 21.75 -1.89
CA PRO A 32 -13.10 22.04 -3.08
C PRO A 32 -14.39 21.22 -3.17
N ASP A 33 -14.42 20.02 -2.60
CA ASP A 33 -15.60 19.16 -2.54
C ASP A 33 -16.70 19.69 -1.58
N ARG A 34 -16.32 20.50 -0.59
CA ARG A 34 -17.25 21.11 0.37
C ARG A 34 -17.56 22.58 0.07
N ASN A 35 -16.68 23.23 -0.69
CA ASN A 35 -16.76 24.66 -0.96
C ASN A 35 -16.39 24.92 -2.44
N PRO A 36 -17.32 24.78 -3.39
CA PRO A 36 -17.04 24.87 -4.82
C PRO A 36 -16.79 26.31 -5.31
N ASN A 37 -16.55 27.26 -4.42
CA ASN A 37 -16.29 28.66 -4.75
C ASN A 37 -14.83 28.86 -5.17
N THR A 38 -14.59 29.66 -6.22
CA THR A 38 -13.25 29.99 -6.73
C THR A 38 -12.34 30.62 -5.67
N GLU A 39 -12.89 31.43 -4.76
CA GLU A 39 -12.13 31.98 -3.63
C GLU A 39 -11.68 30.91 -2.63
N ALA A 40 -12.48 29.85 -2.41
CA ALA A 40 -12.10 28.75 -1.54
C ALA A 40 -10.98 27.91 -2.15
N THR A 41 -10.98 27.74 -3.46
CA THR A 41 -9.92 27.03 -4.19
C THR A 41 -8.57 27.78 -4.09
N THR A 42 -8.58 29.10 -4.26
CA THR A 42 -7.37 29.92 -4.11
C THR A 42 -6.83 29.85 -2.68
N LYS A 43 -7.69 29.99 -1.67
CA LYS A 43 -7.29 29.84 -0.25
C LYS A 43 -6.78 28.46 0.08
N PHE A 44 -7.35 27.41 -0.51
CA PHE A 44 -6.87 26.05 -0.33
C PHE A 44 -5.47 25.85 -0.91
N GLN A 45 -5.15 26.48 -2.05
CA GLN A 45 -3.81 26.46 -2.63
C GLN A 45 -2.80 27.18 -1.73
N GLU A 46 -3.14 28.37 -1.21
CA GLU A 46 -2.29 29.12 -0.30
C GLU A 46 -2.02 28.34 1.02
N ILE A 47 -3.03 27.66 1.56
CA ILE A 47 -2.92 26.82 2.75
C ILE A 47 -1.97 25.63 2.52
N ASN A 48 -2.05 25.00 1.35
CA ASN A 48 -1.17 23.88 1.00
C ASN A 48 0.28 24.35 0.85
N GLU A 49 0.53 25.46 0.15
CA GLU A 49 1.85 26.04 -0.03
C GLU A 49 2.49 26.44 1.32
N ALA A 50 1.70 27.05 2.21
CA ALA A 50 2.14 27.40 3.55
C ALA A 50 2.52 26.14 4.37
N TYR A 51 1.74 25.07 4.27
CA TYR A 51 2.03 23.83 4.98
C TYR A 51 3.25 23.08 4.42
N GLU A 52 3.44 23.06 3.10
CA GLU A 52 4.64 22.47 2.48
C GLU A 52 5.92 23.14 2.96
N THR A 53 5.88 24.46 3.17
CA THR A 53 7.05 25.21 3.64
C THR A 53 7.23 25.10 5.16
N LEU A 54 6.18 25.22 5.94
CA LEU A 54 6.27 25.27 7.41
C LEU A 54 6.21 23.90 8.09
N GLY A 55 5.69 22.87 7.38
CA GLY A 55 5.56 21.51 7.89
C GLY A 55 6.86 20.72 7.90
N ASP A 56 7.84 21.11 7.11
CA ASP A 56 9.20 20.56 7.11
C ASP A 56 10.15 21.46 7.89
N SER A 57 10.87 20.90 8.85
CA SER A 57 11.75 21.65 9.75
C SER A 57 12.93 22.34 9.04
N ALA A 58 13.40 21.79 7.91
CA ALA A 58 14.50 22.36 7.14
C ALA A 58 14.00 23.52 6.26
N LEU A 59 12.86 23.34 5.58
CA LEU A 59 12.23 24.38 4.76
C LEU A 59 11.75 25.55 5.62
N ARG A 60 11.18 25.28 6.79
CA ARG A 60 10.78 26.30 7.76
C ARG A 60 11.96 27.16 8.20
N LYS A 61 13.10 26.55 8.58
CA LYS A 61 14.32 27.29 8.95
C LYS A 61 14.82 28.18 7.81
N GLN A 62 14.73 27.69 6.58
CA GLN A 62 15.14 28.45 5.40
C GLN A 62 14.19 29.62 5.14
N TYR A 63 12.89 29.44 5.32
CA TYR A 63 11.88 30.48 5.23
C TYR A 63 12.07 31.56 6.30
N ASP A 64 12.29 31.16 7.56
CA ASP A 64 12.52 32.04 8.69
C ASP A 64 13.82 32.89 8.53
N MET A 65 14.89 32.27 7.98
CA MET A 65 16.12 32.97 7.63
C MET A 65 15.92 34.01 6.52
N LYS A 66 15.09 33.69 5.51
CA LYS A 66 14.80 34.60 4.39
C LYS A 66 13.98 35.82 4.83
N GLY A 67 13.11 35.67 5.82
CA GLY A 67 12.30 36.73 6.42
C GLY A 67 13.07 37.62 7.40
N SER A 68 14.28 37.27 7.79
CA SER A 68 15.14 38.01 8.73
C SER A 68 16.21 38.90 8.08
N ILE A 69 16.27 38.96 6.74
CA ILE A 69 17.22 39.84 6.01
C ILE A 69 16.56 41.20 5.79
N PRO A 70 17.08 42.30 6.37
CA PRO A 70 16.58 43.65 6.09
C PRO A 70 16.73 43.96 4.59
N GLU A 71 15.70 44.60 3.99
CA GLU A 71 15.76 45.15 2.63
C GLU A 71 16.93 46.15 2.53
N GLY A 72 18.05 45.67 1.99
CA GLY A 72 19.23 46.55 1.80
C GLY A 72 20.55 45.81 1.63
N MET A 73 20.66 44.55 1.94
CA MET A 73 21.88 43.78 1.70
C MET A 73 21.77 42.94 0.42
N GLN A 74 22.08 43.57 -0.69
CA GLN A 74 22.32 42.93 -1.98
C GLN A 74 23.67 42.22 -1.90
N PHE A 75 23.63 40.88 -1.61
CA PHE A 75 24.82 40.05 -1.74
C PHE A 75 25.03 39.80 -3.24
N GLY A 76 25.94 40.58 -3.83
CA GLY A 76 26.43 40.35 -5.19
C GLY A 76 27.23 39.06 -5.23
N GLY A 77 26.87 38.15 -6.13
CA GLY A 77 27.71 37.00 -6.49
C GLY A 77 26.91 35.75 -6.85
N GLY A 78 26.53 35.62 -8.11
CA GLY A 78 26.50 34.42 -8.94
C GLY A 78 25.77 33.19 -8.41
N GLY A 79 24.60 32.88 -8.98
CA GLY A 79 24.03 31.52 -8.94
C GLY A 79 22.52 31.53 -8.73
N GLY A 80 21.78 31.48 -9.82
CA GLY A 80 20.33 31.57 -9.90
C GLY A 80 19.54 30.64 -8.99
N VAL A 81 18.80 31.22 -8.08
CA VAL A 81 17.81 30.55 -7.24
C VAL A 81 16.39 30.67 -7.85
N GLY A 82 16.29 31.23 -9.05
CA GLY A 82 15.03 31.49 -9.76
C GLY A 82 14.48 30.31 -10.58
N GLU A 83 15.30 29.31 -10.88
CA GLU A 83 14.87 28.18 -11.75
C GLU A 83 14.37 26.96 -11.01
N GLN A 84 14.56 26.87 -9.70
CA GLN A 84 14.17 25.70 -8.92
C GLN A 84 12.67 25.67 -8.55
N PHE A 85 11.94 26.77 -8.77
CA PHE A 85 10.50 26.84 -8.53
C PHE A 85 9.63 26.38 -9.71
N GLN A 86 10.20 26.24 -10.92
CA GLN A 86 9.46 25.70 -12.07
C GLN A 86 9.37 24.17 -12.03
N ASP A 87 10.31 23.48 -11.39
CA ASP A 87 10.31 22.03 -11.26
C ASP A 87 9.28 21.51 -10.24
N LEU A 88 8.91 22.30 -9.23
CA LEU A 88 7.89 21.92 -8.23
C LEU A 88 6.49 21.79 -8.85
N ASN A 89 6.16 22.62 -9.83
CA ASN A 89 4.90 22.50 -10.59
C ASN A 89 4.87 21.25 -11.47
N HIS A 90 6.03 20.78 -11.93
CA HIS A 90 6.14 19.55 -12.72
C HIS A 90 5.98 18.30 -11.82
N ILE A 91 6.52 18.33 -10.60
CA ILE A 91 6.39 17.25 -9.62
C ILE A 91 4.95 17.17 -9.09
N PHE A 92 4.31 18.32 -8.86
CA PHE A 92 2.90 18.41 -8.48
C PHE A 92 1.97 17.82 -9.55
N ASN A 93 2.22 18.14 -10.81
CA ASN A 93 1.44 17.62 -11.94
C ASN A 93 1.65 16.10 -12.13
N MET A 94 2.84 15.57 -11.84
CA MET A 94 3.15 14.15 -11.92
C MET A 94 2.53 13.34 -10.77
N MET A 95 2.41 13.95 -9.58
CA MET A 95 1.83 13.32 -8.39
C MET A 95 0.29 13.35 -8.39
N PHE A 96 -0.30 14.37 -9.02
CA PHE A 96 -1.77 14.54 -9.08
C PHE A 96 -2.40 13.95 -10.36
N SER A 97 -1.59 13.65 -11.39
CA SER A 97 -2.04 13.01 -12.64
C SER A 97 -2.36 11.52 -12.52
N GLY A 98 -2.11 10.93 -11.35
CA GLY A 98 -2.33 9.52 -11.06
C GLY A 98 -3.66 9.16 -10.37
N MET A 99 -4.56 10.10 -10.13
CA MET A 99 -5.89 9.79 -9.58
C MET A 99 -6.89 9.49 -10.70
N PRO A 100 -7.48 8.28 -10.77
CA PRO A 100 -8.52 7.95 -11.71
C PRO A 100 -9.86 8.57 -11.26
N GLY A 101 -10.27 9.67 -11.89
CA GLY A 101 -11.56 10.27 -11.56
C GLY A 101 -11.84 11.60 -12.19
N MET A 102 -11.42 11.87 -13.45
CA MET A 102 -12.02 12.96 -14.22
C MET A 102 -12.03 12.59 -15.70
N GLN A 103 -13.09 11.91 -16.08
CA GLN A 103 -13.45 11.62 -17.47
C GLN A 103 -14.05 12.89 -18.09
N GLY A 104 -13.46 13.37 -19.17
CA GLY A 104 -14.11 14.32 -20.05
C GLY A 104 -13.17 15.31 -20.72
N MET A 105 -12.41 14.90 -21.72
CA MET A 105 -12.36 15.64 -22.98
C MET A 105 -11.63 14.82 -24.06
N GLN A 106 -12.40 14.57 -25.09
CA GLN A 106 -12.10 13.78 -26.27
C GLN A 106 -11.21 14.57 -27.25
N GLY A 107 -10.17 13.90 -27.79
CA GLY A 107 -9.62 14.22 -29.10
C GLY A 107 -8.29 14.97 -29.12
N MET A 108 -7.18 14.25 -29.28
CA MET A 108 -6.32 14.48 -30.45
C MET A 108 -5.15 13.48 -30.48
N GLN A 109 -5.11 12.78 -31.58
CA GLN A 109 -4.10 11.80 -31.98
C GLN A 109 -2.79 12.53 -32.37
N GLY A 110 -1.63 11.99 -31.93
CA GLY A 110 -0.39 12.26 -32.64
C GLY A 110 0.81 12.73 -31.82
N SER A 111 1.86 11.93 -31.91
CA SER A 111 3.27 12.33 -31.87
C SER A 111 3.91 12.65 -30.51
N HIS A 112 4.87 11.83 -30.15
CA HIS A 112 5.86 12.07 -29.10
C HIS A 112 6.56 13.42 -29.35
N PRO A 113 6.64 14.35 -28.38
CA PRO A 113 7.48 15.53 -28.53
C PRO A 113 8.94 15.16 -28.23
N HIS A 114 9.72 14.99 -29.26
CA HIS A 114 11.15 15.19 -29.18
C HIS A 114 11.40 16.69 -28.94
N VAL A 115 11.76 17.04 -27.71
CA VAL A 115 12.25 18.40 -27.44
C VAL A 115 13.72 18.47 -27.84
N ASN A 116 13.97 18.93 -29.05
CA ASN A 116 15.30 19.37 -29.51
C ASN A 116 15.49 20.82 -29.03
N VAL A 117 16.25 21.01 -27.96
CA VAL A 117 16.72 22.33 -27.54
C VAL A 117 17.97 22.66 -28.36
N PHE A 118 17.80 23.47 -29.37
CA PHE A 118 18.93 24.07 -30.09
C PHE A 118 19.28 25.41 -29.43
N GLN A 119 20.43 25.49 -28.81
CA GLN A 119 21.06 26.73 -28.40
C GLN A 119 22.45 26.81 -29.04
N HIS A 120 22.56 27.73 -29.97
CA HIS A 120 23.82 28.11 -30.68
C HIS A 120 24.66 26.98 -31.27
N GLY A 121 24.15 26.27 -32.29
CA GLY A 121 24.98 25.68 -33.37
C GLY A 121 26.05 24.64 -33.01
N GLN A 122 26.09 24.14 -31.79
CA GLN A 122 26.94 23.01 -31.38
C GLN A 122 26.13 21.98 -30.57
N PRO A 123 26.36 20.67 -30.75
CA PRO A 123 25.72 19.68 -29.93
C PRO A 123 26.27 19.77 -28.51
N ALA A 124 25.54 20.45 -27.63
CA ALA A 124 25.84 20.42 -26.22
C ALA A 124 25.57 18.99 -25.71
N ASN A 125 26.62 18.24 -25.37
CA ASN A 125 26.55 17.07 -24.54
C ASN A 125 26.01 17.50 -23.17
N VAL A 126 24.68 17.62 -23.07
CA VAL A 126 24.00 17.74 -21.79
C VAL A 126 24.15 16.36 -21.14
N ARG A 127 25.27 16.12 -20.49
CA ARG A 127 25.38 15.16 -19.42
C ARG A 127 24.42 15.69 -18.34
N SER A 128 23.15 15.32 -18.44
CA SER A 128 22.22 15.46 -17.33
C SER A 128 22.85 14.76 -16.14
N GLN A 129 23.54 15.51 -15.30
CA GLN A 129 23.82 15.13 -13.94
C GLN A 129 22.45 15.08 -13.24
N PHE A 130 21.69 14.02 -13.51
CA PHE A 130 20.69 13.61 -12.55
C PHE A 130 21.45 13.38 -11.25
N HIS A 131 21.33 14.29 -10.32
CA HIS A 131 21.63 14.04 -8.94
C HIS A 131 20.64 12.94 -8.51
N PHE A 132 21.00 11.70 -8.85
CA PHE A 132 20.42 10.56 -8.19
C PHE A 132 20.64 10.79 -6.71
N SER A 133 19.55 11.05 -5.99
CA SER A 133 19.55 11.04 -4.55
C SER A 133 20.41 9.85 -4.12
N ASN A 134 21.36 10.09 -3.26
CA ASN A 134 22.38 9.15 -2.78
C ASN A 134 21.75 8.02 -1.93
N GLN A 135 20.56 7.56 -2.32
CA GLN A 135 19.88 6.44 -1.71
C GLN A 135 20.49 5.16 -2.28
N LEU A 136 21.03 4.37 -1.39
CA LEU A 136 21.55 3.05 -1.71
C LEU A 136 20.42 2.21 -2.31
N LYS A 137 20.67 1.60 -3.45
CA LYS A 137 19.69 0.71 -4.09
C LYS A 137 19.26 -0.38 -3.10
N PRO A 138 17.95 -0.58 -2.91
CA PRO A 138 17.47 -1.63 -2.02
C PRO A 138 17.85 -3.01 -2.53
N ILE A 139 18.09 -3.95 -1.62
CA ILE A 139 18.14 -5.36 -1.95
C ILE A 139 16.71 -5.87 -2.00
N ASN A 140 16.27 -6.39 -3.13
CA ASN A 140 14.95 -6.96 -3.28
C ASN A 140 15.01 -8.48 -3.08
N LYS A 141 14.20 -8.99 -2.17
CA LYS A 141 14.01 -10.43 -1.89
C LYS A 141 12.53 -10.76 -1.99
N GLN A 142 12.22 -11.99 -2.31
CA GLN A 142 10.85 -12.51 -2.30
C GLN A 142 10.82 -13.71 -1.36
N ILE A 143 9.75 -13.79 -0.56
CA ILE A 143 9.47 -14.94 0.31
C ILE A 143 8.12 -15.53 -0.02
N GLU A 144 8.01 -16.85 0.11
CA GLU A 144 6.76 -17.58 -0.04
C GLU A 144 6.24 -17.99 1.32
N LEU A 145 4.97 -17.71 1.57
CA LEU A 145 4.30 -18.04 2.82
C LEU A 145 3.06 -18.87 2.55
N THR A 146 2.81 -19.86 3.39
CA THR A 146 1.55 -20.60 3.33
C THR A 146 0.40 -19.75 3.87
N MET A 147 -0.83 -20.12 3.55
CA MET A 147 -2.00 -19.40 4.05
C MET A 147 -2.12 -19.48 5.59
N GLU A 148 -1.69 -20.58 6.20
CA GLU A 148 -1.61 -20.73 7.65
C GLU A 148 -0.61 -19.76 8.29
N GLN A 149 0.55 -19.58 7.66
CA GLN A 149 1.56 -18.61 8.10
C GLN A 149 1.03 -17.17 8.00
N CYS A 150 0.31 -16.87 6.92
CA CYS A 150 -0.32 -15.57 6.77
C CYS A 150 -1.47 -15.37 7.76
N TYR A 151 -2.22 -16.42 8.11
CA TYR A 151 -3.31 -16.34 9.07
C TYR A 151 -2.81 -16.07 10.49
N ASN A 152 -1.79 -16.83 10.93
CA ASN A 152 -1.29 -16.79 12.29
C ASN A 152 -0.22 -15.71 12.51
N GLY A 153 0.39 -15.22 11.44
CA GLY A 153 1.67 -14.53 11.49
C GLY A 153 2.81 -15.51 11.75
N CYS A 154 4.02 -15.14 11.39
CA CYS A 154 5.19 -15.99 11.59
C CYS A 154 6.48 -15.18 11.67
N VAL A 155 7.54 -15.82 12.15
CA VAL A 155 8.91 -15.33 12.02
C VAL A 155 9.55 -16.11 10.88
N HIS A 156 9.98 -15.41 9.82
CA HIS A 156 10.61 -16.01 8.65
C HIS A 156 12.10 -15.65 8.61
N SER A 157 12.98 -16.64 8.43
CA SER A 157 14.42 -16.41 8.27
C SER A 157 14.76 -16.19 6.81
N ILE A 158 15.53 -15.15 6.52
CA ILE A 158 16.04 -14.86 5.18
C ILE A 158 17.55 -14.68 5.21
N VAL A 159 18.20 -15.12 4.16
CA VAL A 159 19.64 -14.89 3.94
C VAL A 159 19.80 -13.68 3.04
N ILE A 160 20.51 -12.68 3.54
CA ILE A 160 20.82 -11.44 2.84
C ILE A 160 22.30 -11.45 2.48
N GLU A 161 22.60 -11.35 1.22
CA GLU A 161 23.94 -11.08 0.71
C GLU A 161 24.02 -9.58 0.42
N ARG A 162 24.90 -8.88 1.12
CA ARG A 162 25.10 -7.45 0.96
C ARG A 162 26.52 -7.11 0.54
N THR A 163 26.66 -6.09 -0.25
CA THR A 163 27.93 -5.54 -0.69
C THR A 163 28.35 -4.41 0.23
N ILE A 164 29.58 -4.46 0.73
CA ILE A 164 30.20 -3.41 1.54
C ILE A 164 31.24 -2.73 0.66
N VAL A 165 31.04 -1.44 0.43
CA VAL A 165 31.97 -0.61 -0.34
C VAL A 165 32.58 0.45 0.57
N SER A 166 33.88 0.41 0.75
CA SER A 166 34.66 1.42 1.46
C SER A 166 35.56 2.15 0.49
N ASN A 167 35.36 3.45 0.33
CA ASN A 167 36.20 4.31 -0.49
C ASN A 167 37.27 4.95 0.41
N ASN A 168 38.50 4.44 0.36
CA ASN A 168 39.66 5.11 0.93
C ASN A 168 40.30 6.02 -0.14
N VAL A 169 41.14 6.97 0.28
CA VAL A 169 41.75 7.96 -0.63
C VAL A 169 42.54 7.33 -1.79
N THR A 170 42.96 6.07 -1.63
CA THR A 170 43.82 5.36 -2.59
C THR A 170 43.15 4.17 -3.27
N GLU A 171 42.13 3.53 -2.64
CA GLU A 171 41.52 2.30 -3.16
C GLU A 171 40.07 2.17 -2.77
N THR A 172 39.26 1.61 -3.69
CA THR A 172 37.89 1.17 -3.41
C THR A 172 37.91 -0.31 -3.06
N VAL A 173 37.62 -0.66 -1.83
CA VAL A 173 37.48 -2.04 -1.36
C VAL A 173 36.04 -2.46 -1.41
N THR A 174 35.76 -3.59 -2.08
CA THR A 174 34.43 -4.17 -2.17
C THR A 174 34.46 -5.55 -1.55
N GLU A 175 33.66 -5.76 -0.51
CA GLU A 175 33.49 -7.03 0.18
C GLU A 175 32.03 -7.48 0.12
N THR A 176 31.82 -8.80 0.15
CA THR A 176 30.47 -9.38 0.22
C THR A 176 30.29 -10.04 1.58
N GLU A 177 29.22 -9.70 2.27
CA GLU A 177 28.85 -10.28 3.56
C GLU A 177 27.49 -10.96 3.46
N THR A 178 27.36 -12.12 4.09
CA THR A 178 26.11 -12.88 4.18
C THR A 178 25.60 -12.85 5.62
N GLU A 179 24.36 -12.40 5.81
CA GLU A 179 23.70 -12.33 7.13
C GLU A 179 22.35 -13.05 7.07
N THR A 180 22.05 -13.88 8.07
CA THR A 180 20.70 -14.42 8.26
C THR A 180 19.91 -13.49 9.16
N VAL A 181 18.79 -12.97 8.64
CA VAL A 181 17.92 -12.04 9.36
C VAL A 181 16.55 -12.68 9.59
N TYR A 182 16.03 -12.54 10.79
CA TYR A 182 14.69 -13.00 11.15
C TYR A 182 13.69 -11.86 10.99
N VAL A 183 12.68 -12.10 10.18
CA VAL A 183 11.65 -11.10 9.82
C VAL A 183 10.34 -11.49 10.48
N ASN A 184 9.78 -10.58 11.27
CA ASN A 184 8.47 -10.77 11.85
C ASN A 184 7.39 -10.40 10.82
N ILE A 185 6.61 -11.38 10.40
CA ILE A 185 5.50 -11.22 9.47
C ILE A 185 4.20 -11.13 10.26
N PRO A 186 3.49 -10.00 10.21
CA PRO A 186 2.23 -9.86 10.92
C PRO A 186 1.13 -10.75 10.33
N CYS A 187 0.11 -11.04 11.13
CA CYS A 187 -1.06 -11.79 10.63
C CYS A 187 -1.83 -10.98 9.58
N GLY A 188 -2.43 -11.67 8.63
CA GLY A 188 -3.29 -11.09 7.61
C GLY A 188 -2.56 -10.50 6.40
N VAL A 189 -1.25 -10.67 6.25
CA VAL A 189 -0.50 -10.17 5.08
C VAL A 189 -1.05 -10.72 3.77
N ASN A 190 -0.95 -9.93 2.71
CA ASN A 190 -1.38 -10.30 1.35
C ASN A 190 -0.19 -10.53 0.42
N THR A 191 -0.45 -11.24 -0.67
CA THR A 191 0.49 -11.29 -1.80
C THR A 191 0.73 -9.87 -2.33
N GLY A 192 2.01 -9.56 -2.60
CA GLY A 192 2.44 -8.25 -3.10
C GLY A 192 2.78 -7.25 -2.01
N GLU A 193 2.44 -7.50 -0.76
CA GLU A 193 2.88 -6.65 0.34
C GLU A 193 4.40 -6.73 0.51
N THR A 194 4.99 -5.61 0.90
CA THR A 194 6.44 -5.49 1.05
C THR A 194 6.79 -5.13 2.50
N VAL A 195 7.65 -5.94 3.10
CA VAL A 195 8.26 -5.65 4.40
C VAL A 195 9.62 -5.00 4.14
N ILE A 196 9.86 -3.84 4.76
CA ILE A 196 11.10 -3.08 4.60
C ILE A 196 11.95 -3.26 5.86
N LEU A 197 13.16 -3.80 5.67
CA LEU A 197 14.18 -3.84 6.70
C LEU A 197 15.15 -2.68 6.47
N SER A 198 15.02 -1.65 7.28
CA SER A 198 15.94 -0.52 7.27
C SER A 198 17.35 -0.99 7.68
N GLU A 199 18.38 -0.44 7.05
CA GLU A 199 19.78 -0.63 7.42
C GLU A 199 20.32 -2.07 7.33
N LYS A 200 19.63 -2.99 6.62
CA LYS A 200 20.08 -4.38 6.41
C LYS A 200 20.59 -4.65 5.00
N GLY A 201 20.52 -3.67 4.10
CA GLY A 201 21.00 -3.78 2.72
C GLY A 201 22.48 -3.44 2.54
N ASN A 202 22.86 -3.09 1.32
CA ASN A 202 24.24 -2.74 0.95
C ASN A 202 24.77 -1.58 1.80
N ILE A 203 26.09 -1.62 2.04
CA ILE A 203 26.78 -0.61 2.83
C ILE A 203 27.75 0.15 1.92
N VAL A 204 27.64 1.48 1.86
CA VAL A 204 28.57 2.33 1.13
C VAL A 204 29.01 3.47 2.04
N ASN A 205 30.29 3.56 2.31
CA ASN A 205 30.87 4.58 3.19
C ASN A 205 30.12 4.70 4.53
N SER A 206 29.91 3.56 5.21
CA SER A 206 29.19 3.43 6.49
C SER A 206 27.67 3.70 6.43
N ARG A 207 27.13 4.05 5.28
CA ARG A 207 25.67 4.18 5.10
C ARG A 207 25.10 2.83 4.71
N LYS A 208 24.01 2.44 5.39
CA LYS A 208 23.32 1.16 5.16
C LYS A 208 22.05 1.40 4.36
N GLY A 209 21.84 0.60 3.33
CA GLY A 209 20.63 0.61 2.51
C GLY A 209 19.52 -0.27 3.08
N PRO A 210 18.31 -0.19 2.54
CA PRO A 210 17.21 -1.06 2.93
C PRO A 210 17.20 -2.39 2.17
N VAL A 211 16.49 -3.37 2.75
CA VAL A 211 16.07 -4.61 2.07
C VAL A 211 14.56 -4.58 1.94
N HIS A 212 14.05 -4.80 0.75
CA HIS A 212 12.63 -4.91 0.45
C HIS A 212 12.28 -6.39 0.26
N ILE A 213 11.39 -6.89 1.09
CA ILE A 213 10.96 -8.29 1.09
C ILE A 213 9.53 -8.33 0.59
N GLN A 214 9.34 -8.79 -0.64
CA GLN A 214 8.02 -8.97 -1.23
C GLN A 214 7.43 -10.31 -0.79
N ILE A 215 6.19 -10.29 -0.33
CA ILE A 215 5.47 -11.47 0.12
C ILE A 215 4.69 -12.08 -1.04
N ARG A 216 4.83 -13.38 -1.22
CA ARG A 216 4.01 -14.21 -2.10
C ARG A 216 3.30 -15.27 -1.27
N VAL A 217 1.97 -15.25 -1.27
CA VAL A 217 1.18 -16.26 -0.58
C VAL A 217 0.94 -17.45 -1.50
N ILE A 218 1.29 -18.64 -1.02
CA ILE A 218 0.98 -19.90 -1.70
C ILE A 218 -0.50 -20.19 -1.48
N ASN A 219 -1.23 -20.42 -2.57
CA ASN A 219 -2.65 -20.76 -2.50
C ASN A 219 -2.85 -22.06 -1.71
N SER A 220 -3.91 -22.09 -0.91
CA SER A 220 -4.37 -23.30 -0.25
C SER A 220 -5.34 -24.04 -1.15
N ASP A 221 -5.27 -25.38 -1.19
CA ASP A 221 -6.24 -26.20 -1.90
C ASP A 221 -7.60 -26.26 -1.17
N ILE A 222 -7.61 -25.88 0.12
CA ILE A 222 -8.77 -26.01 1.00
C ILE A 222 -9.53 -24.70 1.13
N PHE A 223 -8.79 -23.60 1.30
CA PHE A 223 -9.37 -22.27 1.53
C PHE A 223 -9.02 -21.32 0.39
N ILE A 224 -10.00 -20.52 0.00
CA ILE A 224 -9.81 -19.41 -0.94
C ILE A 224 -9.94 -18.12 -0.12
N ARG A 225 -8.98 -17.24 -0.23
CA ARG A 225 -9.02 -15.94 0.43
C ARG A 225 -9.75 -14.92 -0.44
N ASP A 226 -10.72 -14.21 0.16
CA ASP A 226 -11.43 -13.10 -0.45
C ASP A 226 -11.34 -11.88 0.48
N GLY A 227 -10.37 -11.02 0.23
CA GLY A 227 -10.06 -9.90 1.14
C GLY A 227 -9.65 -10.38 2.54
N ILE A 228 -10.51 -10.15 3.52
CA ILE A 228 -10.36 -10.66 4.89
C ILE A 228 -11.20 -11.91 5.16
N ASP A 229 -12.11 -12.28 4.26
CA ASP A 229 -12.92 -13.49 4.41
C ASP A 229 -12.19 -14.72 3.87
N LEU A 230 -12.55 -15.89 4.39
CA LEU A 230 -12.11 -17.19 3.92
C LEU A 230 -13.29 -17.95 3.32
N ILE A 231 -13.13 -18.48 2.13
CA ILE A 231 -14.12 -19.31 1.46
C ILE A 231 -13.66 -20.76 1.54
N TYR A 232 -14.55 -21.62 2.05
CA TYR A 232 -14.38 -23.06 2.10
C TYR A 232 -15.48 -23.72 1.26
N LYS A 233 -15.10 -24.44 0.21
CA LYS A 233 -16.05 -25.17 -0.62
C LYS A 233 -16.17 -26.62 -0.14
N LYS A 234 -17.40 -27.09 0.04
CA LYS A 234 -17.67 -28.46 0.50
C LYS A 234 -18.77 -29.08 -0.33
N THR A 235 -18.44 -30.17 -0.98
CA THR A 235 -19.44 -31.05 -1.65
C THR A 235 -20.04 -31.98 -0.63
N ILE A 236 -21.37 -32.08 -0.61
CA ILE A 236 -22.13 -32.99 0.24
C ILE A 236 -23.11 -33.78 -0.66
N PRO A 237 -23.41 -35.06 -0.35
CA PRO A 237 -24.39 -35.84 -1.09
C PRO A 237 -25.82 -35.29 -0.85
N LEU A 238 -26.70 -35.48 -1.80
CA LEU A 238 -28.11 -35.04 -1.73
C LEU A 238 -28.81 -35.53 -0.47
N LYS A 239 -28.53 -36.77 -0.01
CA LYS A 239 -29.06 -37.31 1.25
C LYS A 239 -28.74 -36.41 2.43
N ASP A 240 -27.47 -35.96 2.54
CA ASP A 240 -27.02 -35.15 3.64
C ASP A 240 -27.59 -33.72 3.53
N ALA A 241 -27.74 -33.21 2.30
CA ALA A 241 -28.35 -31.93 2.02
C ALA A 241 -29.83 -31.84 2.46
N LEU A 242 -30.55 -32.97 2.42
CA LEU A 242 -31.98 -33.09 2.81
C LEU A 242 -32.17 -33.49 4.29
N CYS A 243 -31.35 -34.42 4.78
CA CYS A 243 -31.57 -35.06 6.09
C CYS A 243 -30.67 -34.49 7.20
N GLY A 244 -29.74 -33.63 6.85
CA GLY A 244 -28.75 -33.07 7.80
C GLY A 244 -27.46 -33.88 7.83
N PHE A 245 -26.38 -33.22 8.24
CA PHE A 245 -25.02 -33.73 8.29
C PHE A 245 -24.20 -33.14 9.44
N THR A 246 -23.07 -33.77 9.68
CA THR A 246 -22.02 -33.24 10.54
C THR A 246 -20.69 -33.32 9.80
N ILE A 247 -20.00 -32.20 9.61
CA ILE A 247 -18.68 -32.16 9.00
C ILE A 247 -17.68 -31.49 9.92
N GLU A 248 -16.44 -31.94 9.86
CA GLU A 248 -15.32 -31.29 10.52
C GLU A 248 -14.52 -30.46 9.51
N ILE A 249 -14.15 -29.25 9.91
CA ILE A 249 -13.32 -28.33 9.15
C ILE A 249 -12.04 -28.09 9.94
N ASN A 250 -10.91 -28.47 9.35
CA ASN A 250 -9.58 -28.12 9.90
C ASN A 250 -9.26 -26.70 9.49
N HIS A 251 -9.29 -25.80 10.44
CA HIS A 251 -9.12 -24.38 10.14
C HIS A 251 -7.64 -23.96 10.19
N LEU A 252 -7.29 -22.83 9.54
CA LEU A 252 -5.93 -22.27 9.49
C LEU A 252 -5.33 -21.92 10.85
N ASN A 253 -6.17 -21.76 11.88
CA ASN A 253 -5.72 -21.58 13.27
C ASN A 253 -5.32 -22.86 14.00
N GLY A 254 -5.28 -24.00 13.28
CA GLY A 254 -4.97 -25.32 13.83
C GLY A 254 -6.12 -25.98 14.62
N LYS A 255 -7.27 -25.32 14.76
CA LYS A 255 -8.44 -25.88 15.47
C LYS A 255 -9.37 -26.57 14.49
N LYS A 256 -10.08 -27.60 14.99
CA LYS A 256 -11.15 -28.27 14.28
C LYS A 256 -12.50 -27.68 14.68
N PHE A 257 -13.32 -27.40 13.70
CA PHE A 257 -14.69 -26.93 13.89
C PHE A 257 -15.65 -27.97 13.34
N ALA A 258 -16.62 -28.37 14.17
CA ALA A 258 -17.72 -29.24 13.73
C ALA A 258 -18.90 -28.35 13.28
N LEU A 259 -19.28 -28.50 12.03
CA LEU A 259 -20.49 -27.89 11.49
C LEU A 259 -21.58 -28.98 11.48
N ASN A 260 -22.55 -28.85 12.37
CA ASN A 260 -23.66 -29.77 12.55
C ASN A 260 -24.95 -29.14 12.07
N ASN A 261 -25.61 -29.81 11.14
CA ASN A 261 -26.95 -29.47 10.65
C ASN A 261 -27.98 -30.56 10.97
N SER A 262 -27.59 -31.64 11.69
CA SER A 262 -28.49 -32.77 12.00
C SER A 262 -29.42 -32.46 13.17
N SER A 263 -29.03 -31.59 14.13
CA SER A 263 -29.84 -31.30 15.31
C SER A 263 -31.09 -30.46 15.00
N ASN A 264 -31.02 -29.60 13.99
CA ASN A 264 -32.12 -28.81 13.44
C ASN A 264 -31.94 -28.76 11.92
N PRO A 265 -32.33 -29.83 11.19
CA PRO A 265 -32.01 -29.95 9.79
C PRO A 265 -32.71 -28.86 8.98
N SER A 266 -31.96 -28.08 8.27
CA SER A 266 -32.42 -27.17 7.24
C SER A 266 -31.95 -27.70 5.89
N ILE A 267 -32.81 -27.66 4.88
CA ILE A 267 -32.48 -28.08 3.53
C ILE A 267 -31.37 -27.18 2.96
N ILE A 268 -30.29 -27.83 2.56
CA ILE A 268 -29.15 -27.14 1.91
C ILE A 268 -29.36 -27.19 0.39
N LYS A 269 -29.57 -26.01 -0.19
CA LYS A 269 -29.67 -25.85 -1.65
C LYS A 269 -28.26 -25.84 -2.27
N PRO A 270 -28.10 -26.20 -3.56
CA PRO A 270 -26.86 -25.99 -4.28
C PRO A 270 -26.39 -24.53 -4.18
N ASN A 271 -25.08 -24.32 -3.97
CA ASN A 271 -24.46 -23.02 -3.73
C ASN A 271 -24.96 -22.28 -2.47
N PHE A 272 -25.57 -22.97 -1.52
CA PHE A 272 -25.91 -22.38 -0.23
C PHE A 272 -24.67 -21.90 0.51
N LYS A 273 -24.70 -20.67 1.01
CA LYS A 273 -23.61 -20.04 1.75
C LYS A 273 -23.94 -19.97 3.24
N LYS A 274 -23.12 -20.62 4.05
CA LYS A 274 -23.14 -20.48 5.52
C LYS A 274 -22.03 -19.55 5.95
N ILE A 275 -22.37 -18.43 6.57
CA ILE A 275 -21.41 -17.48 7.11
C ILE A 275 -21.16 -17.79 8.58
N ILE A 276 -19.89 -17.96 8.95
CA ILE A 276 -19.45 -18.18 10.31
C ILE A 276 -18.59 -16.98 10.70
N PRO A 277 -19.06 -16.10 11.60
CA PRO A 277 -18.37 -14.86 11.91
C PRO A 277 -17.05 -15.11 12.63
N SER A 278 -16.11 -14.18 12.46
CA SER A 278 -14.82 -14.14 13.15
C SER A 278 -13.90 -15.35 12.90
N LEU A 279 -14.10 -16.07 11.81
CA LEU A 279 -13.25 -17.18 11.37
C LEU A 279 -12.57 -16.90 10.01
N GLY A 280 -12.55 -15.66 9.55
CA GLY A 280 -11.75 -15.20 8.42
C GLY A 280 -10.34 -14.77 8.83
N MET A 281 -9.63 -14.13 7.91
CA MET A 281 -8.30 -13.57 8.17
C MET A 281 -8.37 -12.47 9.24
N LYS A 282 -7.31 -12.37 10.03
CA LYS A 282 -7.14 -11.29 11.02
C LYS A 282 -6.20 -10.24 10.46
N ARG A 283 -6.60 -8.99 10.50
CA ARG A 283 -5.73 -7.86 10.15
C ARG A 283 -5.99 -6.70 11.09
N GLU A 284 -4.97 -6.27 11.80
CA GLU A 284 -5.08 -5.23 12.81
C GLU A 284 -6.20 -5.54 13.84
N ASN A 285 -7.25 -4.72 13.87
CA ASN A 285 -8.39 -4.89 14.78
C ASN A 285 -9.62 -5.52 14.10
N THR A 286 -9.49 -6.01 12.86
CA THR A 286 -10.59 -6.60 12.11
C THR A 286 -10.37 -8.09 11.91
N THR A 287 -11.46 -8.86 11.98
CA THR A 287 -11.47 -10.30 11.66
C THR A 287 -12.60 -10.55 10.68
N GLY A 288 -12.28 -11.20 9.57
CA GLY A 288 -13.26 -11.58 8.57
C GLY A 288 -14.09 -12.81 8.96
N ASN A 289 -14.86 -13.32 8.04
CA ASN A 289 -15.74 -14.45 8.22
C ASN A 289 -15.22 -15.68 7.48
N LEU A 290 -15.62 -16.87 7.92
CA LEU A 290 -15.53 -18.08 7.14
C LEU A 290 -16.84 -18.31 6.41
N ILE A 291 -16.79 -18.36 5.09
CA ILE A 291 -17.93 -18.58 4.21
C ILE A 291 -17.85 -20.01 3.69
N VAL A 292 -18.71 -20.88 4.20
CA VAL A 292 -18.82 -22.26 3.72
C VAL A 292 -19.82 -22.28 2.57
N ILE A 293 -19.36 -22.68 1.38
CA ILE A 293 -20.21 -22.85 0.20
C ILE A 293 -20.43 -24.33 -0.02
N PHE A 294 -21.70 -24.75 0.00
CA PHE A 294 -22.07 -26.13 -0.21
C PHE A 294 -22.40 -26.38 -1.69
N ASP A 295 -21.76 -27.38 -2.22
CA ASP A 295 -22.15 -28.01 -3.49
C ASP A 295 -22.87 -29.32 -3.20
N VAL A 296 -23.96 -29.61 -3.91
CA VAL A 296 -24.77 -30.78 -3.66
C VAL A 296 -24.58 -31.76 -4.80
N GLU A 297 -24.04 -32.94 -4.46
CA GLU A 297 -23.84 -34.02 -5.38
C GLU A 297 -25.10 -34.88 -5.47
N PHE A 298 -25.64 -34.97 -6.64
CA PHE A 298 -26.79 -35.79 -6.93
C PHE A 298 -26.36 -37.23 -7.30
N PRO A 299 -27.10 -38.28 -6.90
CA PRO A 299 -26.80 -39.62 -7.31
C PRO A 299 -27.03 -39.79 -8.83
N GLU A 300 -26.15 -40.52 -9.49
CA GLU A 300 -26.28 -40.77 -10.93
C GLU A 300 -27.52 -41.60 -11.27
N LEU A 301 -27.87 -42.58 -10.42
CA LEU A 301 -29.01 -43.49 -10.61
C LEU A 301 -29.74 -43.72 -9.29
N LEU A 302 -31.05 -43.95 -9.38
CA LEU A 302 -31.90 -44.35 -8.28
C LEU A 302 -32.63 -45.67 -8.64
N SER A 303 -32.77 -46.58 -7.68
CA SER A 303 -33.60 -47.76 -7.83
C SER A 303 -35.09 -47.39 -7.85
N ARG A 304 -35.94 -48.28 -8.39
CA ARG A 304 -37.41 -48.06 -8.38
C ARG A 304 -37.95 -47.89 -6.97
N GLU A 305 -37.47 -48.66 -6.02
CA GLU A 305 -37.87 -48.55 -4.60
C GLU A 305 -37.51 -47.17 -4.02
N GLN A 306 -36.31 -46.68 -4.30
CA GLN A 306 -35.87 -45.35 -3.88
C GLN A 306 -36.73 -44.23 -4.48
N ILE A 307 -37.07 -44.36 -5.78
CA ILE A 307 -37.94 -43.40 -6.47
C ILE A 307 -39.33 -43.35 -5.81
N ASP A 308 -39.95 -44.50 -5.50
CA ASP A 308 -41.28 -44.57 -4.93
C ASP A 308 -41.30 -44.05 -3.47
N LEU A 309 -40.24 -44.33 -2.67
CA LEU A 309 -40.06 -43.75 -1.35
C LEU A 309 -39.91 -42.24 -1.40
N LEU A 310 -39.09 -41.70 -2.32
CA LEU A 310 -38.89 -40.28 -2.49
C LEU A 310 -40.17 -39.56 -2.92
N LYS A 311 -40.94 -40.13 -3.83
CA LYS A 311 -42.25 -39.56 -4.23
C LYS A 311 -43.20 -39.43 -3.03
N THR A 312 -43.21 -40.45 -2.17
CA THR A 312 -44.07 -40.47 -0.97
C THR A 312 -43.57 -39.47 0.09
N ALA A 313 -42.27 -39.36 0.26
CA ALA A 313 -41.65 -38.47 1.28
C ALA A 313 -41.68 -36.99 0.91
N LEU A 314 -41.67 -36.65 -0.39
CA LEU A 314 -41.63 -35.29 -0.90
C LEU A 314 -42.99 -34.79 -1.44
N SER A 315 -44.04 -35.58 -1.34
CA SER A 315 -45.41 -35.15 -1.60
C SER A 315 -46.01 -34.46 -0.37
#